data_30cc206cf5b7451e99e2ed4820f7e1f6
#
_entry.id   30cc206cf5b7451e99e2ed4820f7e1f6
#
_cell.length_a   1.000
_cell.length_b   1.000
_cell.length_c   1.000
_cell.angle_alpha   90.00
_cell.angle_beta   90.00
_cell.angle_gamma   90.00
#
_symmetry.space_group_name_H-M   'P 1'
#
loop_
_entity.id
_entity.type
_entity.pdbx_description
1 polymer ?
#
loop_
_entity_poly.entity_id
_entity_poly.type
_entity_poly.pdbx_seq_one_letter_code
_entity_poly.pdbx_strand_id
1 'polypeptide(L)'
;MPPAAAGGQASPVAAGGQAGGAAGGQANTEYVLTLSCPDRVGIVHAVAAYLHQAGCNVLDSQQFGDRTAGQFFMRVHVESLRPTATTYRDLYSGFVPVAAEFGMQWELHDTAVQPRVLIMVSRAGHCLNDLLYRRAAEALRIDVPLVVGNHPDLAALAAAHGVAFEHVPIDRRDLLSAPRAEGRLLDLVSELSIDLVVLARYMRILSPELCAKLPGRIINIHHSFLPSFKGARPYHQAHAHGVKLIGATAHYVTADLDEGPIIEQEVARVDHTRSPEDLAAIGRDAERIALARAVRWHAEHRVLLHGRRTVIFR
;
A
#
# COMPACT_ATOMS: atom_id res chain seq x y z
N MET A 1 -19.48 26.17 66.25
CA MET A 1 -18.93 25.33 67.37
C MET A 1 -18.93 23.88 66.89
N PRO A 2 -17.82 23.16 66.96
CA PRO A 2 -17.72 21.72 66.66
C PRO A 2 -17.92 20.91 67.95
N PRO A 3 -18.07 19.62 67.85
CA PRO A 3 -17.02 18.73 68.37
C PRO A 3 -16.65 17.60 67.40
N ALA A 4 -15.41 17.28 67.29
CA ALA A 4 -14.47 16.53 68.08
C ALA A 4 -14.35 15.06 67.61
N ALA A 5 -13.20 14.75 67.23
CA ALA A 5 -12.43 13.60 66.87
C ALA A 5 -12.68 12.29 67.64
N ALA A 6 -12.48 11.14 66.93
CA ALA A 6 -11.98 9.94 67.54
C ALA A 6 -11.07 9.20 66.54
N GLY A 7 -9.85 8.94 66.94
CA GLY A 7 -8.81 8.28 66.19
C GLY A 7 -8.97 6.75 66.18
N GLY A 8 -8.51 6.15 65.13
CA GLY A 8 -8.36 4.71 64.95
C GLY A 8 -7.00 4.43 64.38
N GLN A 9 -6.19 3.74 65.15
CA GLN A 9 -4.80 3.33 64.84
C GLN A 9 -4.76 2.30 63.69
N ALA A 10 -3.93 2.57 62.68
CA ALA A 10 -3.60 1.61 61.63
C ALA A 10 -2.39 0.77 62.04
N SER A 11 -2.56 -0.53 62.00
CA SER A 11 -1.47 -1.52 62.09
C SER A 11 -0.86 -1.79 60.72
N PRO A 12 0.45 -1.98 60.59
CA PRO A 12 1.09 -2.22 59.30
C PRO A 12 0.91 -3.70 58.86
N VAL A 13 0.34 -3.88 57.63
CA VAL A 13 0.35 -5.18 56.95
C VAL A 13 1.61 -5.27 56.10
N ALA A 14 2.35 -6.33 56.32
CA ALA A 14 3.59 -6.68 55.67
C ALA A 14 3.47 -6.79 54.14
N ALA A 15 4.39 -6.16 53.43
CA ALA A 15 4.60 -6.32 51.99
C ALA A 15 5.21 -7.70 51.71
N GLY A 16 4.37 -8.63 51.18
CA GLY A 16 4.83 -9.84 50.53
C GLY A 16 5.05 -9.59 49.04
N GLY A 17 6.29 -9.34 48.65
CA GLY A 17 6.67 -9.23 47.25
C GLY A 17 6.59 -10.61 46.59
N GLN A 18 5.64 -10.76 45.68
CA GLN A 18 5.74 -11.77 44.62
C GLN A 18 6.16 -11.05 43.33
N ALA A 19 7.42 -11.28 42.96
CA ALA A 19 7.92 -10.99 41.64
C ALA A 19 7.17 -11.87 40.63
N GLY A 20 6.13 -11.33 40.04
CA GLY A 20 5.51 -11.90 38.85
C GLY A 20 6.50 -11.80 37.71
N GLY A 21 7.13 -12.91 37.35
CA GLY A 21 7.93 -13.01 36.13
C GLY A 21 7.06 -12.65 34.95
N ALA A 22 7.41 -11.57 34.26
CA ALA A 22 6.91 -11.29 32.92
C ALA A 22 7.36 -12.46 32.03
N ALA A 23 6.45 -13.39 31.75
CA ALA A 23 6.61 -14.30 30.64
C ALA A 23 6.71 -13.45 29.38
N GLY A 24 7.91 -13.32 28.84
CA GLY A 24 8.14 -12.77 27.52
C GLY A 24 7.39 -13.66 26.53
N GLY A 25 6.17 -13.27 26.20
CA GLY A 25 5.39 -13.90 25.14
C GLY A 25 6.19 -13.73 23.86
N GLN A 26 6.66 -14.84 23.29
CA GLN A 26 7.16 -14.84 21.93
C GLN A 26 6.01 -14.32 21.08
N ALA A 27 6.24 -13.17 20.39
CA ALA A 27 5.24 -12.63 19.47
C ALA A 27 4.96 -13.71 18.41
N ASN A 28 3.67 -14.08 18.26
CA ASN A 28 3.27 -15.02 17.24
C ASN A 28 3.63 -14.44 15.87
N THR A 29 4.17 -15.27 15.00
CA THR A 29 4.48 -14.84 13.62
C THR A 29 3.18 -14.82 12.81
N GLU A 30 2.91 -13.72 12.15
CA GLU A 30 1.71 -13.54 11.35
C GLU A 30 2.04 -13.60 9.85
N TYR A 31 1.11 -14.18 9.09
CA TYR A 31 1.24 -14.33 7.64
C TYR A 31 -0.05 -13.91 6.93
N VAL A 32 0.10 -13.45 5.70
CA VAL A 32 -1.02 -13.19 4.79
C VAL A 32 -0.90 -14.15 3.60
N LEU A 33 -1.92 -14.97 3.40
CA LEU A 33 -2.10 -15.80 2.22
C LEU A 33 -3.06 -15.10 1.27
N THR A 34 -2.64 -14.84 0.04
CA THR A 34 -3.51 -14.35 -1.04
C THR A 34 -3.61 -15.41 -2.13
N LEU A 35 -4.78 -15.56 -2.71
CA LEU A 35 -4.97 -16.51 -3.82
C LEU A 35 -6.06 -16.10 -4.78
N SER A 36 -5.94 -16.57 -6.02
CA SER A 36 -7.00 -16.55 -7.02
C SER A 36 -7.00 -17.85 -7.82
N CYS A 37 -8.17 -18.33 -8.21
CA CYS A 37 -8.33 -19.54 -9.00
C CYS A 37 -9.69 -19.58 -9.72
N PRO A 38 -9.93 -20.52 -10.66
CA PRO A 38 -11.27 -20.81 -11.14
C PRO A 38 -12.21 -21.16 -9.99
N ASP A 39 -13.41 -20.54 -9.96
CA ASP A 39 -14.37 -20.73 -8.86
C ASP A 39 -14.96 -22.16 -8.91
N ARG A 40 -14.87 -22.87 -7.79
CA ARG A 40 -15.49 -24.18 -7.60
C ARG A 40 -15.70 -24.52 -6.13
N VAL A 41 -16.55 -25.51 -5.88
CA VAL A 41 -16.87 -26.00 -4.53
C VAL A 41 -15.61 -26.57 -3.87
N GLY A 42 -15.46 -26.28 -2.56
CA GLY A 42 -14.41 -26.85 -1.73
C GLY A 42 -13.18 -25.97 -1.48
N ILE A 43 -12.98 -24.87 -2.22
CA ILE A 43 -11.82 -23.98 -2.07
C ILE A 43 -11.63 -23.52 -0.62
N VAL A 44 -12.66 -22.90 -0.04
CA VAL A 44 -12.60 -22.36 1.33
C VAL A 44 -12.34 -23.44 2.36
N HIS A 45 -12.97 -24.60 2.19
CA HIS A 45 -12.75 -25.77 3.06
C HIS A 45 -11.29 -26.25 3.00
N ALA A 46 -10.74 -26.42 1.79
CA ALA A 46 -9.36 -26.89 1.60
C ALA A 46 -8.34 -25.92 2.21
N VAL A 47 -8.51 -24.63 1.98
CA VAL A 47 -7.64 -23.59 2.58
C VAL A 47 -7.73 -23.60 4.11
N ALA A 48 -8.94 -23.58 4.66
CA ALA A 48 -9.14 -23.55 6.11
C ALA A 48 -8.64 -24.84 6.80
N ALA A 49 -8.89 -26.00 6.19
CA ALA A 49 -8.41 -27.30 6.70
C ALA A 49 -6.88 -27.34 6.72
N TYR A 50 -6.22 -26.87 5.66
CA TYR A 50 -4.78 -26.78 5.60
C TYR A 50 -4.21 -25.86 6.71
N LEU A 51 -4.72 -24.64 6.85
CA LEU A 51 -4.26 -23.69 7.85
C LEU A 51 -4.44 -24.22 9.28
N HIS A 52 -5.56 -24.89 9.56
CA HIS A 52 -5.80 -25.57 10.83
C HIS A 52 -4.78 -26.68 11.10
N GLN A 53 -4.52 -27.55 10.13
CA GLN A 53 -3.52 -28.63 10.24
C GLN A 53 -2.11 -28.10 10.45
N ALA A 54 -1.78 -26.96 9.82
CA ALA A 54 -0.52 -26.26 10.00
C ALA A 54 -0.39 -25.55 11.35
N GLY A 55 -1.42 -25.58 12.21
CA GLY A 55 -1.41 -24.94 13.52
C GLY A 55 -1.52 -23.42 13.47
N CYS A 56 -2.20 -22.90 12.45
CA CYS A 56 -2.48 -21.47 12.31
C CYS A 56 -3.88 -21.13 12.82
N ASN A 57 -4.00 -19.97 13.49
CA ASN A 57 -5.27 -19.34 13.81
C ASN A 57 -5.59 -18.27 12.75
N VAL A 58 -6.83 -18.25 12.25
CA VAL A 58 -7.29 -17.25 11.28
C VAL A 58 -7.72 -15.98 12.00
N LEU A 59 -7.04 -14.86 11.74
CA LEU A 59 -7.34 -13.55 12.29
C LEU A 59 -8.35 -12.79 11.45
N ASP A 60 -8.23 -12.87 10.11
CA ASP A 60 -9.12 -12.26 9.14
C ASP A 60 -9.20 -13.13 7.88
N SER A 61 -10.38 -13.27 7.32
CA SER A 61 -10.60 -14.03 6.08
C SER A 61 -11.63 -13.33 5.22
N GLN A 62 -11.22 -12.90 4.04
CA GLN A 62 -12.06 -12.23 3.08
C GLN A 62 -12.01 -12.96 1.74
N GLN A 63 -13.16 -13.03 1.06
CA GLN A 63 -13.27 -13.74 -0.21
C GLN A 63 -14.24 -13.04 -1.15
N PHE A 64 -14.01 -13.22 -2.45
CA PHE A 64 -14.88 -12.71 -3.50
C PHE A 64 -14.95 -13.70 -4.67
N GLY A 65 -16.15 -14.07 -5.08
CA GLY A 65 -16.41 -14.86 -6.29
C GLY A 65 -16.94 -13.97 -7.40
N ASP A 66 -16.18 -13.78 -8.47
CA ASP A 66 -16.69 -13.13 -9.69
C ASP A 66 -17.42 -14.18 -10.55
N ARG A 67 -18.75 -14.26 -10.39
CA ARG A 67 -19.59 -15.23 -11.13
C ARG A 67 -19.55 -15.02 -12.63
N THR A 68 -19.31 -13.78 -13.09
CA THR A 68 -19.26 -13.46 -14.52
C THR A 68 -17.99 -14.00 -15.16
N ALA A 69 -16.88 -13.89 -14.46
CA ALA A 69 -15.57 -14.37 -14.92
C ALA A 69 -15.31 -15.83 -14.49
N GLY A 70 -16.11 -16.38 -13.59
CA GLY A 70 -15.87 -17.73 -13.02
C GLY A 70 -14.57 -17.78 -12.20
N GLN A 71 -14.22 -16.67 -11.53
CA GLN A 71 -12.99 -16.53 -10.76
C GLN A 71 -13.27 -16.33 -9.28
N PHE A 72 -12.48 -16.97 -8.44
CA PHE A 72 -12.51 -16.83 -7.00
C PHE A 72 -11.23 -16.16 -6.51
N PHE A 73 -11.39 -15.28 -5.51
CA PHE A 73 -10.30 -14.53 -4.87
C PHE A 73 -10.43 -14.67 -3.36
N MET A 74 -9.31 -14.83 -2.67
CA MET A 74 -9.30 -14.92 -1.22
C MET A 74 -8.04 -14.30 -0.64
N ARG A 75 -8.19 -13.64 0.51
CA ARG A 75 -7.12 -13.18 1.38
C ARG A 75 -7.38 -13.71 2.78
N VAL A 76 -6.38 -14.36 3.38
CA VAL A 76 -6.47 -14.86 4.75
C VAL A 76 -5.28 -14.34 5.54
N HIS A 77 -5.54 -13.69 6.66
CA HIS A 77 -4.54 -13.27 7.63
C HIS A 77 -4.54 -14.27 8.78
N VAL A 78 -3.38 -14.83 9.07
CA VAL A 78 -3.23 -15.88 10.07
C VAL A 78 -2.09 -15.57 11.03
N GLU A 79 -2.20 -16.08 12.25
CA GLU A 79 -1.08 -16.19 13.19
C GLU A 79 -0.67 -17.65 13.36
N SER A 80 0.64 -17.91 13.39
CA SER A 80 1.17 -19.23 13.74
C SER A 80 1.18 -19.39 15.26
N LEU A 81 0.45 -20.39 15.76
CA LEU A 81 0.42 -20.72 17.19
C LEU A 81 1.65 -21.53 17.65
N ARG A 82 2.51 -21.94 16.70
CA ARG A 82 3.73 -22.72 16.94
C ARG A 82 4.90 -22.11 16.15
N PRO A 83 5.32 -20.89 16.45
CA PRO A 83 6.31 -20.16 15.63
C PRO A 83 7.67 -20.86 15.54
N THR A 84 8.00 -21.76 16.49
CA THR A 84 9.22 -22.57 16.47
C THR A 84 9.07 -23.87 15.66
N ALA A 85 7.84 -24.32 15.40
CA ALA A 85 7.55 -25.57 14.70
C ALA A 85 6.96 -25.38 13.31
N THR A 86 6.41 -24.19 13.01
CA THR A 86 5.80 -23.90 11.71
C THR A 86 6.42 -22.60 11.16
N THR A 87 7.43 -22.76 10.31
CA THR A 87 8.13 -21.64 9.67
C THR A 87 7.38 -21.19 8.43
N TYR A 88 7.75 -20.02 7.88
CA TYR A 88 7.32 -19.57 6.54
C TYR A 88 7.50 -20.67 5.48
N ARG A 89 8.66 -21.36 5.51
CA ARG A 89 8.98 -22.40 4.54
C ARG A 89 8.04 -23.60 4.65
N ASP A 90 7.68 -23.98 5.87
CA ASP A 90 6.78 -25.11 6.11
C ASP A 90 5.36 -24.78 5.64
N LEU A 91 4.88 -23.56 5.95
CA LEU A 91 3.60 -23.06 5.46
C LEU A 91 3.57 -22.96 3.93
N TYR A 92 4.62 -22.44 3.32
CA TYR A 92 4.72 -22.33 1.88
C TYR A 92 4.71 -23.72 1.22
N SER A 93 5.62 -24.62 1.63
CA SER A 93 5.76 -25.94 1.02
C SER A 93 4.53 -26.82 1.22
N GLY A 94 3.90 -26.73 2.38
CA GLY A 94 2.69 -27.51 2.72
C GLY A 94 1.44 -27.03 1.97
N PHE A 95 1.38 -25.74 1.54
CA PHE A 95 0.26 -25.22 0.76
C PHE A 95 0.34 -25.59 -0.74
N VAL A 96 1.53 -25.88 -1.25
CA VAL A 96 1.73 -26.23 -2.67
C VAL A 96 0.76 -27.30 -3.19
N PRO A 97 0.52 -28.45 -2.50
CA PRO A 97 -0.43 -29.44 -2.96
C PRO A 97 -1.87 -28.92 -3.05
N VAL A 98 -2.30 -28.13 -2.06
CA VAL A 98 -3.64 -27.51 -2.04
C VAL A 98 -3.79 -26.55 -3.23
N ALA A 99 -2.79 -25.71 -3.46
CA ALA A 99 -2.78 -24.77 -4.56
C ALA A 99 -2.83 -25.50 -5.92
N ALA A 100 -2.07 -26.58 -6.06
CA ALA A 100 -2.04 -27.38 -7.28
C ALA A 100 -3.40 -28.04 -7.58
N GLU A 101 -4.07 -28.61 -6.56
CA GLU A 101 -5.40 -29.21 -6.71
C GLU A 101 -6.42 -28.24 -7.29
N PHE A 102 -6.40 -26.97 -6.88
CA PHE A 102 -7.37 -25.97 -7.31
C PHE A 102 -6.87 -25.08 -8.45
N GLY A 103 -5.63 -25.25 -8.91
CA GLY A 103 -5.03 -24.38 -9.93
C GLY A 103 -4.88 -22.93 -9.45
N MET A 104 -4.51 -22.74 -8.18
CA MET A 104 -4.40 -21.43 -7.56
C MET A 104 -3.14 -20.69 -8.02
N GLN A 105 -3.30 -19.41 -8.33
CA GLN A 105 -2.23 -18.43 -8.25
C GLN A 105 -2.26 -17.85 -6.84
N TRP A 106 -1.14 -17.95 -6.13
CA TRP A 106 -1.11 -17.60 -4.70
C TRP A 106 0.24 -17.08 -4.24
N GLU A 107 0.19 -16.31 -3.18
CA GLU A 107 1.37 -15.79 -2.50
C GLU A 107 1.18 -15.90 -0.98
N LEU A 108 2.29 -16.14 -0.28
CA LEU A 108 2.35 -16.12 1.17
C LEU A 108 3.31 -15.00 1.59
N HIS A 109 2.88 -14.14 2.50
CA HIS A 109 3.66 -12.99 2.94
C HIS A 109 3.85 -13.02 4.45
N ASP A 110 5.08 -12.77 4.91
CA ASP A 110 5.39 -12.54 6.32
C ASP A 110 5.08 -11.08 6.66
N THR A 111 4.16 -10.84 7.59
CA THR A 111 3.74 -9.48 7.97
C THR A 111 4.81 -8.68 8.72
N ALA A 112 5.86 -9.35 9.23
CA ALA A 112 7.00 -8.68 9.83
C ALA A 112 7.90 -7.98 8.79
N VAL A 113 7.87 -8.46 7.54
CA VAL A 113 8.65 -7.89 6.44
C VAL A 113 7.92 -6.68 5.86
N GLN A 114 8.54 -5.51 5.98
CA GLN A 114 8.00 -4.29 5.35
C GLN A 114 8.41 -4.23 3.89
N PRO A 115 7.47 -3.99 2.95
CA PRO A 115 7.81 -3.83 1.55
C PRO A 115 8.68 -2.58 1.33
N ARG A 116 9.67 -2.73 0.46
CA ARG A 116 10.61 -1.66 0.09
C ARG A 116 10.05 -0.83 -1.05
N VAL A 117 9.83 0.45 -0.78
CA VAL A 117 9.14 1.36 -1.70
C VAL A 117 10.09 2.45 -2.19
N LEU A 118 10.25 2.56 -3.51
CA LEU A 118 10.93 3.68 -4.15
C LEU A 118 9.87 4.70 -4.56
N ILE A 119 10.03 5.97 -4.14
CA ILE A 119 9.08 7.03 -4.48
C ILE A 119 9.68 7.94 -5.53
N MET A 120 9.00 8.08 -6.67
CA MET A 120 9.39 8.98 -7.74
C MET A 120 8.58 10.27 -7.72
N VAL A 121 9.26 11.41 -7.86
CA VAL A 121 8.65 12.74 -7.75
C VAL A 121 9.11 13.68 -8.85
N SER A 122 8.30 14.72 -9.13
CA SER A 122 8.74 15.90 -9.87
C SER A 122 8.85 17.11 -8.92
N ARG A 123 7.98 18.12 -9.05
CA ARG A 123 8.06 19.34 -8.21
C ARG A 123 7.02 19.42 -7.11
N ALA A 124 5.89 18.73 -7.27
CA ALA A 124 4.79 18.76 -6.31
C ALA A 124 5.07 17.80 -5.15
N GLY A 125 5.24 18.31 -3.94
CA GLY A 125 5.67 17.55 -2.78
C GLY A 125 4.58 17.03 -1.85
N HIS A 126 3.30 17.39 -2.07
CA HIS A 126 2.21 17.08 -1.13
C HIS A 126 2.00 15.57 -0.92
N CYS A 127 2.06 14.77 -1.99
CA CYS A 127 1.95 13.31 -1.88
C CYS A 127 3.18 12.68 -1.21
N LEU A 128 4.39 13.14 -1.57
CA LEU A 128 5.63 12.69 -0.93
C LEU A 128 5.59 12.95 0.58
N ASN A 129 5.26 14.19 0.96
CA ASN A 129 5.20 14.58 2.37
C ASN A 129 4.20 13.74 3.16
N ASP A 130 3.01 13.47 2.62
CA ASP A 130 1.98 12.66 3.29
C ASP A 130 2.43 11.20 3.47
N LEU A 131 3.05 10.58 2.44
CA LEU A 131 3.57 9.21 2.54
C LEU A 131 4.70 9.11 3.57
N LEU A 132 5.67 10.03 3.55
CA LEU A 132 6.79 10.03 4.49
C LEU A 132 6.34 10.33 5.92
N TYR A 133 5.37 11.24 6.11
CA TYR A 133 4.76 11.50 7.41
C TYR A 133 4.06 10.25 7.98
N ARG A 134 3.23 9.57 7.16
CA ARG A 134 2.53 8.34 7.58
C ARG A 134 3.50 7.20 7.90
N ARG A 135 4.60 7.08 7.14
CA ARG A 135 5.68 6.14 7.44
C ARG A 135 6.31 6.45 8.81
N ALA A 136 6.68 7.71 9.06
CA ALA A 136 7.28 8.14 10.32
C ALA A 136 6.34 7.97 11.53
N ALA A 137 5.02 8.11 11.30
CA ALA A 137 3.97 7.89 12.31
C ALA A 137 3.52 6.43 12.43
N GLU A 138 4.21 5.48 11.79
CA GLU A 138 3.89 4.04 11.74
C GLU A 138 2.46 3.72 11.24
N ALA A 139 1.79 4.70 10.63
CA ALA A 139 0.48 4.53 10.02
C ALA A 139 0.54 3.92 8.61
N LEU A 140 1.75 3.81 8.05
CA LEU A 140 2.04 3.17 6.77
C LEU A 140 3.32 2.35 6.92
N ARG A 141 3.17 1.04 7.02
CA ARG A 141 4.27 0.09 7.25
C ARG A 141 5.00 -0.23 5.96
N ILE A 142 5.90 0.66 5.55
CA ILE A 142 6.78 0.52 4.39
C ILE A 142 8.20 0.97 4.74
N ASP A 143 9.20 0.37 4.10
CA ASP A 143 10.55 0.91 4.07
C ASP A 143 10.71 1.79 2.82
N VAL A 144 11.23 3.00 2.98
CA VAL A 144 11.52 3.92 1.87
C VAL A 144 13.00 4.20 1.84
N PRO A 145 13.80 3.40 1.13
CA PRO A 145 15.25 3.59 1.07
C PRO A 145 15.66 4.80 0.23
N LEU A 146 14.85 5.18 -0.77
CA LEU A 146 15.22 6.22 -1.71
C LEU A 146 14.00 6.94 -2.28
N VAL A 147 14.13 8.27 -2.43
CA VAL A 147 13.27 9.11 -3.28
C VAL A 147 14.05 9.49 -4.53
N VAL A 148 13.46 9.33 -5.71
CA VAL A 148 14.05 9.73 -6.99
C VAL A 148 13.27 10.90 -7.56
N GLY A 149 13.97 12.00 -7.88
CA GLY A 149 13.37 13.18 -8.48
C GLY A 149 13.96 13.53 -9.83
N ASN A 150 13.12 13.88 -10.83
CA ASN A 150 13.62 14.48 -12.07
C ASN A 150 13.88 15.99 -11.96
N HIS A 151 13.66 16.55 -10.76
CA HIS A 151 14.04 17.89 -10.32
C HIS A 151 14.57 17.81 -8.89
N PRO A 152 15.51 18.69 -8.47
CA PRO A 152 16.11 18.63 -7.14
C PRO A 152 15.23 19.24 -6.02
N ASP A 153 14.10 19.85 -6.39
CA ASP A 153 13.25 20.68 -5.52
C ASP A 153 12.83 19.99 -4.21
N LEU A 154 12.67 18.66 -4.22
CA LEU A 154 12.17 17.90 -3.08
C LEU A 154 13.26 17.17 -2.27
N ALA A 155 14.54 17.42 -2.58
CA ALA A 155 15.68 16.81 -1.85
C ALA A 155 15.66 17.18 -0.35
N ALA A 156 15.40 18.45 -0.04
CA ALA A 156 15.32 18.91 1.35
C ALA A 156 14.14 18.27 2.11
N LEU A 157 13.00 18.04 1.43
CA LEU A 157 11.84 17.36 2.02
C LEU A 157 12.17 15.90 2.36
N ALA A 158 12.80 15.16 1.44
CA ALA A 158 13.23 13.79 1.70
C ALA A 158 14.22 13.71 2.87
N ALA A 159 15.23 14.60 2.87
CA ALA A 159 16.25 14.69 3.93
C ALA A 159 15.61 14.98 5.31
N ALA A 160 14.60 15.84 5.39
CA ALA A 160 13.87 16.14 6.63
C ALA A 160 13.20 14.91 7.25
N HIS A 161 12.89 13.89 6.44
CA HIS A 161 12.34 12.60 6.88
C HIS A 161 13.40 11.49 6.98
N GLY A 162 14.69 11.83 6.88
CA GLY A 162 15.79 10.88 6.96
C GLY A 162 15.87 9.92 5.76
N VAL A 163 15.33 10.30 4.60
CA VAL A 163 15.31 9.48 3.39
C VAL A 163 16.31 10.04 2.36
N ALA A 164 17.09 9.15 1.74
CA ALA A 164 18.01 9.52 0.67
C ALA A 164 17.24 10.05 -0.55
N PHE A 165 17.88 10.95 -1.31
CA PHE A 165 17.33 11.52 -2.53
C PHE A 165 18.35 11.42 -3.67
N GLU A 166 17.93 10.89 -4.82
CA GLU A 166 18.72 10.87 -6.04
C GLU A 166 18.07 11.75 -7.11
N HIS A 167 18.85 12.69 -7.65
CA HIS A 167 18.42 13.54 -8.75
C HIS A 167 18.74 12.87 -10.08
N VAL A 168 17.72 12.40 -10.79
CA VAL A 168 17.82 11.79 -12.12
C VAL A 168 17.14 12.72 -13.14
N PRO A 169 17.86 13.70 -13.70
CA PRO A 169 17.27 14.70 -14.58
C PRO A 169 16.82 14.10 -15.91
N ILE A 170 15.71 14.64 -16.44
CA ILE A 170 15.23 14.32 -17.79
C ILE A 170 15.18 15.60 -18.60
N ASP A 171 16.09 15.74 -19.56
CA ASP A 171 16.10 16.85 -20.51
C ASP A 171 15.28 16.50 -21.76
N ARG A 172 14.29 17.35 -22.10
CA ARG A 172 13.47 17.18 -23.30
C ARG A 172 14.25 17.34 -24.60
N ARG A 173 15.42 18.00 -24.55
CA ARG A 173 16.31 18.22 -25.71
C ARG A 173 17.24 17.02 -25.95
N ASP A 174 17.46 16.17 -24.97
CA ASP A 174 18.24 14.93 -25.08
C ASP A 174 17.28 13.73 -25.18
N LEU A 175 17.13 13.19 -26.36
CA LEU A 175 16.27 12.02 -26.64
C LEU A 175 16.68 10.77 -25.85
N LEU A 176 17.92 10.68 -25.40
CA LEU A 176 18.45 9.56 -24.62
C LEU A 176 18.30 9.77 -23.11
N SER A 177 17.90 10.95 -22.64
CA SER A 177 17.82 11.23 -21.19
C SER A 177 16.71 10.43 -20.51
N ALA A 178 15.56 10.25 -21.14
CA ALA A 178 14.48 9.44 -20.60
C ALA A 178 14.84 7.94 -20.56
N PRO A 179 15.35 7.30 -21.65
CA PRO A 179 15.85 5.92 -21.58
C PRO A 179 16.94 5.68 -20.52
N ARG A 180 17.88 6.64 -20.36
CA ARG A 180 18.92 6.54 -19.30
C ARG A 180 18.29 6.61 -17.89
N ALA A 181 17.33 7.49 -17.68
CA ALA A 181 16.63 7.60 -16.40
C ALA A 181 15.85 6.32 -16.07
N GLU A 182 15.21 5.70 -17.05
CA GLU A 182 14.53 4.42 -16.88
C GLU A 182 15.51 3.26 -16.64
N GLY A 183 16.66 3.24 -17.32
CA GLY A 183 17.75 2.30 -17.03
C GLY A 183 18.21 2.43 -15.58
N ARG A 184 18.49 3.68 -15.13
CA ARG A 184 18.87 3.92 -13.72
C ARG A 184 17.79 3.49 -12.74
N LEU A 185 16.51 3.69 -13.05
CA LEU A 185 15.41 3.20 -12.21
C LEU A 185 15.44 1.68 -12.06
N LEU A 186 15.64 0.94 -13.15
CA LEU A 186 15.74 -0.53 -13.10
C LEU A 186 16.94 -1.00 -12.28
N ASP A 187 18.10 -0.33 -12.42
CA ASP A 187 19.27 -0.61 -11.60
C ASP A 187 18.94 -0.40 -10.11
N LEU A 188 18.34 0.73 -9.76
CA LEU A 188 17.92 1.04 -8.38
C LEU A 188 16.90 0.03 -7.83
N VAL A 189 15.95 -0.40 -8.65
CA VAL A 189 14.97 -1.44 -8.25
C VAL A 189 15.68 -2.74 -7.89
N SER A 190 16.71 -3.11 -8.63
CA SER A 190 17.51 -4.32 -8.37
C SER A 190 18.46 -4.12 -7.18
N GLU A 191 19.28 -3.05 -7.20
CA GLU A 191 20.29 -2.75 -6.18
C GLU A 191 19.69 -2.63 -4.77
N LEU A 192 18.51 -2.00 -4.67
CA LEU A 192 17.84 -1.75 -3.40
C LEU A 192 16.74 -2.77 -3.10
N SER A 193 16.58 -3.83 -3.91
CA SER A 193 15.51 -4.83 -3.75
C SER A 193 14.14 -4.19 -3.55
N ILE A 194 13.75 -3.27 -4.44
CA ILE A 194 12.50 -2.53 -4.35
C ILE A 194 11.32 -3.43 -4.73
N ASP A 195 10.30 -3.50 -3.88
CA ASP A 195 9.08 -4.24 -4.13
C ASP A 195 8.05 -3.41 -4.90
N LEU A 196 7.97 -2.11 -4.63
CA LEU A 196 6.98 -1.19 -5.20
C LEU A 196 7.62 0.13 -5.61
N VAL A 197 7.30 0.63 -6.79
CA VAL A 197 7.58 2.00 -7.24
C VAL A 197 6.31 2.83 -7.14
N VAL A 198 6.39 4.01 -6.53
CA VAL A 198 5.26 4.94 -6.36
C VAL A 198 5.54 6.23 -7.11
N LEU A 199 4.71 6.55 -8.11
CA LEU A 199 4.76 7.80 -8.85
C LEU A 199 3.95 8.86 -8.09
N ALA A 200 4.58 9.52 -7.13
CA ALA A 200 3.97 10.57 -6.31
C ALA A 200 4.06 11.92 -7.01
N ARG A 201 3.19 12.15 -7.99
CA ARG A 201 3.22 13.32 -8.89
C ARG A 201 4.48 13.37 -9.75
N TYR A 202 4.93 12.23 -10.23
CA TYR A 202 5.99 12.12 -11.21
C TYR A 202 5.44 12.41 -12.61
N MET A 203 5.71 13.62 -13.12
CA MET A 203 5.08 14.17 -14.33
C MET A 203 5.80 13.72 -15.62
N ARG A 204 6.12 12.44 -15.72
CA ARG A 204 6.71 11.79 -16.90
C ARG A 204 5.98 10.51 -17.21
N ILE A 205 5.83 10.24 -18.49
CA ILE A 205 5.29 8.97 -18.99
C ILE A 205 6.43 7.95 -18.97
N LEU A 206 6.17 6.78 -18.43
CA LEU A 206 7.10 5.66 -18.47
C LEU A 206 6.95 4.90 -19.79
N SER A 207 8.04 4.31 -20.28
CA SER A 207 7.99 3.52 -21.51
C SER A 207 7.21 2.21 -21.31
N PRO A 208 6.61 1.67 -22.39
CA PRO A 208 5.99 0.35 -22.37
C PRO A 208 6.95 -0.76 -21.90
N GLU A 209 8.22 -0.65 -22.28
CA GLU A 209 9.29 -1.59 -21.94
C GLU A 209 9.54 -1.61 -20.42
N LEU A 210 9.58 -0.43 -19.77
CA LEU A 210 9.71 -0.31 -18.33
C LEU A 210 8.47 -0.88 -17.60
N CYS A 211 7.28 -0.52 -18.07
CA CYS A 211 6.02 -1.02 -17.51
C CYS A 211 5.94 -2.55 -17.58
N ALA A 212 6.39 -3.15 -18.68
CA ALA A 212 6.41 -4.62 -18.87
C ALA A 212 7.38 -5.35 -17.93
N LYS A 213 8.45 -4.68 -17.46
CA LYS A 213 9.42 -5.26 -16.50
C LYS A 213 8.94 -5.22 -15.05
N LEU A 214 7.99 -4.35 -14.73
CA LEU A 214 7.47 -4.13 -13.37
C LEU A 214 5.93 -4.26 -13.31
N PRO A 215 5.33 -5.35 -13.83
CA PRO A 215 3.88 -5.51 -13.88
C PRO A 215 3.30 -5.59 -12.46
N GLY A 216 2.27 -4.74 -12.16
CA GLY A 216 1.65 -4.70 -10.83
C GLY A 216 2.55 -4.12 -9.71
N ARG A 217 3.73 -3.61 -10.06
CA ARG A 217 4.71 -3.05 -9.10
C ARG A 217 4.95 -1.56 -9.25
N ILE A 218 4.11 -0.85 -10.01
CA ILE A 218 4.16 0.62 -10.11
C ILE A 218 2.77 1.16 -9.84
N ILE A 219 2.64 2.04 -8.84
CA ILE A 219 1.39 2.75 -8.53
C ILE A 219 1.56 4.22 -8.91
N ASN A 220 0.60 4.76 -9.67
CA ASN A 220 0.54 6.18 -10.02
C ASN A 220 -0.65 6.87 -9.34
N ILE A 221 -0.47 8.14 -8.99
CA ILE A 221 -1.58 9.02 -8.64
C ILE A 221 -1.89 9.95 -9.82
N HIS A 222 -3.07 9.78 -10.39
CA HIS A 222 -3.60 10.64 -11.42
C HIS A 222 -4.52 11.70 -10.79
N HIS A 223 -4.30 12.97 -11.17
CA HIS A 223 -4.93 14.14 -10.56
C HIS A 223 -6.33 14.46 -11.13
N SER A 224 -7.06 13.43 -11.55
CA SER A 224 -8.48 13.53 -11.90
C SER A 224 -9.21 12.21 -11.63
N PHE A 225 -10.52 12.28 -11.69
CA PHE A 225 -11.37 11.11 -11.64
C PHE A 225 -11.38 10.44 -13.03
N LEU A 226 -10.67 9.31 -13.15
CA LEU A 226 -10.64 8.55 -14.41
C LEU A 226 -11.98 7.85 -14.66
N PRO A 227 -12.44 7.80 -15.91
CA PRO A 227 -11.74 8.11 -17.17
C PRO A 227 -11.90 9.58 -17.68
N SER A 228 -12.12 10.56 -16.82
CA SER A 228 -12.40 11.96 -17.18
C SER A 228 -11.14 12.85 -17.17
N PHE A 229 -11.17 13.96 -17.93
CA PHE A 229 -10.18 15.07 -17.93
C PHE A 229 -8.74 14.63 -18.14
N LYS A 230 -8.44 14.11 -19.32
CA LYS A 230 -7.06 13.86 -19.77
C LYS A 230 -6.39 15.18 -20.18
N GLY A 231 -5.10 15.35 -19.86
CA GLY A 231 -4.28 16.47 -20.33
C GLY A 231 -3.88 17.49 -19.26
N ALA A 232 -3.41 18.67 -19.70
CA ALA A 232 -2.86 19.69 -18.84
C ALA A 232 -3.95 20.55 -18.15
N ARG A 233 -3.67 21.01 -16.91
CA ARG A 233 -4.53 21.90 -16.11
C ARG A 233 -5.96 21.37 -15.87
N PRO A 234 -6.15 20.14 -15.36
CA PRO A 234 -7.48 19.52 -15.23
C PRO A 234 -8.42 20.33 -14.34
N TYR A 235 -7.94 21.01 -13.31
CA TYR A 235 -8.78 21.83 -12.43
C TYR A 235 -9.31 23.11 -13.11
N HIS A 236 -8.56 23.70 -14.06
CA HIS A 236 -9.06 24.82 -14.85
C HIS A 236 -10.14 24.34 -15.84
N GLN A 237 -9.95 23.17 -16.45
CA GLN A 237 -10.97 22.55 -17.29
C GLN A 237 -12.22 22.23 -16.48
N ALA A 238 -12.07 21.62 -15.31
CA ALA A 238 -13.17 21.31 -14.39
C ALA A 238 -13.96 22.56 -14.00
N HIS A 239 -13.29 23.66 -13.68
CA HIS A 239 -13.93 24.94 -13.37
C HIS A 239 -14.68 25.50 -14.59
N ALA A 240 -14.05 25.52 -15.77
CA ALA A 240 -14.68 26.03 -17.00
C ALA A 240 -15.93 25.23 -17.39
N HIS A 241 -15.95 23.92 -17.13
CA HIS A 241 -17.11 23.05 -17.34
C HIS A 241 -18.14 23.10 -16.20
N GLY A 242 -17.87 23.82 -15.11
CA GLY A 242 -18.79 23.92 -13.97
C GLY A 242 -19.11 22.58 -13.32
N VAL A 243 -18.12 21.68 -13.25
CA VAL A 243 -18.31 20.34 -12.66
C VAL A 243 -18.73 20.41 -11.19
N LYS A 244 -19.39 19.38 -10.72
CA LYS A 244 -19.85 19.26 -9.32
C LYS A 244 -19.06 18.27 -8.49
N LEU A 245 -18.15 17.54 -9.16
CA LEU A 245 -17.24 16.58 -8.53
C LEU A 245 -15.86 16.74 -9.14
N ILE A 246 -14.84 16.71 -8.29
CA ILE A 246 -13.44 16.53 -8.67
C ILE A 246 -12.88 15.37 -7.87
N GLY A 247 -11.72 14.86 -8.24
CA GLY A 247 -11.13 13.75 -7.51
C GLY A 247 -9.75 13.37 -8.02
N ALA A 248 -9.26 12.26 -7.50
CA ALA A 248 -7.99 11.68 -7.88
C ALA A 248 -8.13 10.16 -7.97
N THR A 249 -7.30 9.53 -8.80
CA THR A 249 -7.29 8.09 -9.02
C THR A 249 -5.90 7.54 -8.79
N ALA A 250 -5.76 6.59 -7.88
CA ALA A 250 -4.57 5.76 -7.73
C ALA A 250 -4.77 4.45 -8.48
N HIS A 251 -3.85 4.10 -9.38
CA HIS A 251 -3.95 2.92 -10.22
C HIS A 251 -2.58 2.29 -10.46
N TYR A 252 -2.54 1.01 -10.81
CA TYR A 252 -1.34 0.41 -11.33
C TYR A 252 -0.99 0.97 -12.70
N VAL A 253 0.30 1.14 -12.96
CA VAL A 253 0.79 1.62 -14.26
C VAL A 253 0.88 0.46 -15.24
N THR A 254 0.41 0.70 -16.46
CA THR A 254 0.52 -0.19 -17.62
C THR A 254 1.12 0.57 -18.80
N ALA A 255 1.33 -0.10 -19.92
CA ALA A 255 1.79 0.54 -21.15
C ALA A 255 0.79 1.58 -21.69
N ASP A 256 -0.50 1.36 -21.41
CA ASP A 256 -1.56 2.30 -21.80
C ASP A 256 -1.65 3.41 -20.76
N LEU A 257 -1.45 4.66 -21.19
CA LEU A 257 -1.42 5.82 -20.31
C LEU A 257 -2.73 6.01 -19.56
N ASP A 258 -2.66 6.05 -18.23
CA ASP A 258 -3.78 6.26 -17.30
C ASP A 258 -4.94 5.25 -17.46
N GLU A 259 -4.67 4.04 -18.00
CA GLU A 259 -5.66 2.99 -18.24
C GLU A 259 -5.42 1.72 -17.42
N GLY A 260 -4.46 1.74 -16.51
CA GLY A 260 -4.15 0.61 -15.64
C GLY A 260 -5.22 0.34 -14.58
N PRO A 261 -5.19 -0.85 -13.95
CA PRO A 261 -6.18 -1.26 -12.94
C PRO A 261 -6.27 -0.26 -11.78
N ILE A 262 -7.49 0.25 -11.54
CA ILE A 262 -7.75 1.25 -10.50
C ILE A 262 -7.69 0.58 -9.12
N ILE A 263 -6.98 1.22 -8.17
CA ILE A 263 -6.89 0.77 -6.78
C ILE A 263 -7.81 1.61 -5.89
N GLU A 264 -7.74 2.94 -5.99
CA GLU A 264 -8.56 3.82 -5.18
C GLU A 264 -8.94 5.08 -5.96
N GLN A 265 -10.12 5.59 -5.67
CA GLN A 265 -10.60 6.86 -6.17
C GLN A 265 -11.15 7.69 -5.02
N GLU A 266 -10.63 8.89 -4.81
CA GLU A 266 -11.14 9.86 -3.86
C GLU A 266 -11.89 10.95 -4.60
N VAL A 267 -13.07 11.34 -4.10
CA VAL A 267 -13.97 12.30 -4.75
C VAL A 267 -14.35 13.40 -3.79
N ALA A 268 -14.34 14.64 -4.25
CA ALA A 268 -14.81 15.80 -3.49
C ALA A 268 -15.92 16.53 -4.23
N ARG A 269 -16.97 16.93 -3.52
CA ARG A 269 -18.00 17.82 -4.04
C ARG A 269 -17.47 19.25 -4.10
N VAL A 270 -17.78 19.91 -5.22
CA VAL A 270 -17.44 21.30 -5.49
C VAL A 270 -18.64 22.05 -6.08
N ASP A 271 -18.59 23.35 -6.07
CA ASP A 271 -19.64 24.19 -6.63
C ASP A 271 -19.07 25.41 -7.36
N HIS A 272 -19.94 26.28 -7.86
CA HIS A 272 -19.60 27.45 -8.65
C HIS A 272 -18.90 28.57 -7.86
N THR A 273 -18.85 28.48 -6.53
CA THR A 273 -18.20 29.48 -5.66
C THR A 273 -16.68 29.26 -5.57
N ARG A 274 -16.18 28.09 -6.05
CA ARG A 274 -14.77 27.71 -5.95
C ARG A 274 -14.00 28.22 -7.16
N SER A 275 -12.86 28.86 -6.90
CA SER A 275 -11.89 29.21 -7.94
C SER A 275 -11.12 28.00 -8.47
N PRO A 276 -10.45 28.08 -9.63
CA PRO A 276 -9.54 27.01 -10.07
C PRO A 276 -8.45 26.65 -9.06
N GLU A 277 -7.97 27.61 -8.29
CA GLU A 277 -6.97 27.47 -7.23
C GLU A 277 -7.55 26.68 -6.04
N ASP A 278 -8.80 26.95 -5.65
CA ASP A 278 -9.52 26.18 -4.63
C ASP A 278 -9.71 24.73 -5.07
N LEU A 279 -10.12 24.53 -6.33
CA LEU A 279 -10.26 23.18 -6.90
C LEU A 279 -8.93 22.43 -6.89
N ALA A 280 -7.82 23.12 -7.21
CA ALA A 280 -6.50 22.51 -7.14
C ALA A 280 -6.06 22.18 -5.70
N ALA A 281 -6.47 22.99 -4.71
CA ALA A 281 -6.20 22.71 -3.29
C ALA A 281 -6.96 21.46 -2.82
N ILE A 282 -8.27 21.39 -3.07
CA ILE A 282 -9.12 20.24 -2.75
C ILE A 282 -8.62 18.99 -3.48
N GLY A 283 -8.19 19.13 -4.75
CA GLY A 283 -7.63 18.03 -5.53
C GLY A 283 -6.34 17.48 -4.93
N ARG A 284 -5.44 18.32 -4.41
CA ARG A 284 -4.23 17.85 -3.70
C ARG A 284 -4.56 17.03 -2.46
N ASP A 285 -5.63 17.37 -1.75
CA ASP A 285 -6.08 16.58 -0.60
C ASP A 285 -6.61 15.22 -1.03
N ALA A 286 -7.41 15.17 -2.10
CA ALA A 286 -7.88 13.90 -2.67
C ALA A 286 -6.72 13.03 -3.17
N GLU A 287 -5.71 13.63 -3.83
CA GLU A 287 -4.51 12.91 -4.30
C GLU A 287 -3.75 12.24 -3.15
N ARG A 288 -3.53 12.96 -2.03
CA ARG A 288 -2.84 12.41 -0.85
C ARG A 288 -3.59 11.23 -0.26
N ILE A 289 -4.90 11.36 -0.10
CA ILE A 289 -5.75 10.32 0.50
C ILE A 289 -5.77 9.07 -0.37
N ALA A 290 -6.06 9.24 -1.68
CA ALA A 290 -6.14 8.12 -2.61
C ALA A 290 -4.81 7.37 -2.74
N LEU A 291 -3.68 8.10 -2.86
CA LEU A 291 -2.37 7.48 -2.98
C LEU A 291 -1.97 6.74 -1.70
N ALA A 292 -2.15 7.35 -0.54
CA ALA A 292 -1.80 6.72 0.74
C ALA A 292 -2.61 5.44 1.01
N ARG A 293 -3.90 5.44 0.68
CA ARG A 293 -4.75 4.23 0.77
C ARG A 293 -4.29 3.14 -0.19
N ALA A 294 -4.02 3.50 -1.45
CA ALA A 294 -3.57 2.55 -2.46
C ALA A 294 -2.23 1.89 -2.09
N VAL A 295 -1.25 2.67 -1.64
CA VAL A 295 0.05 2.17 -1.18
C VAL A 295 -0.12 1.28 0.06
N ARG A 296 -0.97 1.68 1.01
CA ARG A 296 -1.25 0.88 2.20
C ARG A 296 -1.88 -0.47 1.86
N TRP A 297 -2.92 -0.49 1.02
CA TRP A 297 -3.57 -1.74 0.65
C TRP A 297 -2.65 -2.67 -0.15
N HIS A 298 -1.80 -2.11 -1.01
CA HIS A 298 -0.77 -2.90 -1.67
C HIS A 298 0.22 -3.49 -0.66
N ALA A 299 0.74 -2.67 0.25
CA ALA A 299 1.69 -3.10 1.30
C ALA A 299 1.10 -4.12 2.28
N GLU A 300 -0.21 -4.08 2.51
CA GLU A 300 -0.95 -5.05 3.35
C GLU A 300 -1.44 -6.27 2.55
N HIS A 301 -1.03 -6.42 1.29
CA HIS A 301 -1.46 -7.50 0.39
C HIS A 301 -2.98 -7.63 0.30
N ARG A 302 -3.68 -6.49 0.16
CA ARG A 302 -5.15 -6.41 0.05
C ARG A 302 -5.64 -6.27 -1.38
N VAL A 303 -4.75 -6.06 -2.33
CA VAL A 303 -5.09 -5.79 -3.74
C VAL A 303 -4.69 -6.98 -4.61
N LEU A 304 -5.68 -7.64 -5.20
CA LEU A 304 -5.45 -8.70 -6.18
C LEU A 304 -5.84 -8.21 -7.58
N LEU A 305 -4.97 -8.49 -8.55
CA LEU A 305 -5.24 -8.13 -9.94
C LEU A 305 -6.25 -9.10 -10.57
N HIS A 306 -7.20 -8.56 -11.33
CA HIS A 306 -8.20 -9.31 -12.08
C HIS A 306 -8.36 -8.73 -13.49
N GLY A 307 -7.46 -9.07 -14.39
CA GLY A 307 -7.38 -8.46 -15.72
C GLY A 307 -7.12 -6.95 -15.61
N ARG A 308 -8.04 -6.14 -16.13
CA ARG A 308 -7.97 -4.67 -16.05
C ARG A 308 -8.61 -4.08 -14.78
N ARG A 309 -8.99 -4.90 -13.83
CA ARG A 309 -9.63 -4.51 -12.57
C ARG A 309 -8.80 -4.95 -11.37
N THR A 310 -9.15 -4.47 -10.20
CA THR A 310 -8.64 -4.96 -8.93
C THR A 310 -9.76 -5.53 -8.08
N VAL A 311 -9.45 -6.53 -7.27
CA VAL A 311 -10.26 -6.97 -6.12
C VAL A 311 -9.56 -6.46 -4.88
N ILE A 312 -10.28 -5.70 -4.04
CA ILE A 312 -9.68 -5.05 -2.86
C ILE A 312 -10.41 -5.55 -1.61
N PHE A 313 -9.64 -6.14 -0.71
CA PHE A 313 -10.10 -6.59 0.60
C PHE A 313 -9.82 -5.51 1.66
N ARG A 314 -10.87 -4.83 2.12
CA ARG A 314 -10.81 -3.67 3.03
C ARG A 314 -10.91 -4.08 4.49
#